data_5eef41cac52a63bfbeec1f13278665e6
#
_entry.id   5eef41cac52a63bfbeec1f13278665e6
#
_cell.length_a   1.000
_cell.length_b   1.000
_cell.length_c   1.000
_cell.angle_alpha   90.00
_cell.angle_beta   90.00
_cell.angle_gamma   90.00
#
_symmetry.space_group_name_H-M   'P 1'
#
loop_
_entity.id
_entity.type
_entity.pdbx_description
1 polymer ?
#
loop_
_entity_poly.entity_id
_entity_poly.type
_entity_poly.pdbx_seq_one_letter_code
_entity_poly.pdbx_strand_id
1 'polypeptide(L)'
;MGRDFRWSPSEASEQYLEILPLFADDRSALFGIHQLSMVSSEDRPVGTWFGPNAVAQAIKKMVQFDPQQRLNVQVAMNNVLILSDFPLVNWRPLLLFVPVRLGINEINPTYFTSLKTCFELEQCVGVIGGRPNHALFYVGYSCDDLICLDPHVTQDSVNVGTKSCPDEEEADSTYHTELFYRWHMDQLDPSIALVSMTI
;
A
#
# COMPACT_ATOMS: atom_id res chain seq x y z
N MET A 1 0.83 3.84 12.00
CA MET A 1 2.15 4.49 11.76
C MET A 1 1.92 5.36 10.53
N GLY A 2 2.52 6.41 10.35
CA GLY A 2 2.25 7.32 9.23
C GLY A 2 3.51 7.62 8.41
N ARG A 3 3.43 8.62 7.56
CA ARG A 3 4.53 9.06 6.69
C ARG A 3 5.83 9.38 7.46
N ASP A 4 5.72 9.83 8.70
CA ASP A 4 6.86 10.21 9.53
C ASP A 4 7.47 9.06 10.33
N PHE A 5 6.88 7.86 10.22
CA PHE A 5 7.44 6.68 10.86
C PHE A 5 8.85 6.40 10.34
N ARG A 6 9.77 6.16 11.26
CA ARG A 6 11.13 5.73 10.98
C ARG A 6 11.37 4.45 11.75
N TRP A 7 11.73 3.41 11.01
CA TRP A 7 12.11 2.15 11.63
C TRP A 7 13.53 2.24 12.21
N SER A 8 13.70 1.67 13.40
CA SER A 8 15.00 1.45 14.02
C SER A 8 14.97 0.10 14.72
N PRO A 9 15.96 -0.76 14.53
CA PRO A 9 16.00 -2.08 15.15
C PRO A 9 15.88 -2.02 16.68
N SER A 10 16.39 -0.96 17.30
CA SER A 10 16.44 -0.79 18.76
C SER A 10 15.21 -0.12 19.37
N GLU A 11 14.26 0.39 18.55
CA GLU A 11 13.17 1.24 19.01
C GLU A 11 11.80 0.78 18.48
N ALA A 12 11.63 -0.53 18.27
CA ALA A 12 10.34 -1.07 17.86
C ALA A 12 9.27 -0.75 18.91
N SER A 13 8.31 0.12 18.57
CA SER A 13 7.20 0.46 19.47
C SER A 13 6.24 -0.72 19.61
N GLU A 14 5.52 -0.80 20.74
CA GLU A 14 4.48 -1.83 20.95
C GLU A 14 3.46 -1.82 19.79
N GLN A 15 3.07 -0.64 19.30
CA GLN A 15 2.15 -0.51 18.17
C GLN A 15 2.71 -1.11 16.87
N TYR A 16 4.00 -0.95 16.62
CA TYR A 16 4.66 -1.55 15.46
C TYR A 16 4.62 -3.08 15.55
N LEU A 17 4.95 -3.64 16.71
CA LEU A 17 4.94 -5.09 16.94
C LEU A 17 3.54 -5.70 16.91
N GLU A 18 2.49 -4.93 17.23
CA GLU A 18 1.09 -5.37 17.07
C GLU A 18 0.62 -5.34 15.61
N ILE A 19 1.14 -4.42 14.79
CA ILE A 19 0.70 -4.22 13.40
C ILE A 19 1.43 -5.17 12.46
N LEU A 20 2.72 -5.39 12.64
CA LEU A 20 3.55 -6.14 11.71
C LEU A 20 3.04 -7.57 11.44
N PRO A 21 2.62 -8.37 12.45
CA PRO A 21 2.10 -9.71 12.23
C PRO A 21 0.84 -9.77 11.35
N LEU A 22 0.11 -8.66 11.24
CA LEU A 22 -1.08 -8.59 10.39
C LEU A 22 -0.74 -8.68 8.89
N PHE A 23 0.52 -8.45 8.53
CA PHE A 23 1.04 -8.49 7.16
C PHE A 23 1.97 -9.68 6.92
N ALA A 24 2.09 -10.60 7.87
CA ALA A 24 2.96 -11.76 7.74
C ALA A 24 2.58 -12.62 6.53
N ASP A 25 3.55 -13.38 6.01
CA ASP A 25 3.31 -14.39 4.98
C ASP A 25 2.69 -15.66 5.61
N ASP A 26 1.53 -15.48 6.18
CA ASP A 26 0.74 -16.52 6.83
C ASP A 26 -0.74 -16.42 6.43
N ARG A 27 -1.42 -17.56 6.33
CA ARG A 27 -2.83 -17.60 5.94
C ARG A 27 -3.77 -16.95 6.96
N SER A 28 -3.36 -16.86 8.21
CA SER A 28 -4.13 -16.22 9.27
C SER A 28 -3.90 -14.70 9.38
N ALA A 29 -2.83 -14.18 8.74
CA ALA A 29 -2.51 -12.77 8.77
C ALA A 29 -3.58 -11.94 8.03
N LEU A 30 -4.26 -11.07 8.75
CA LEU A 30 -5.44 -10.34 8.27
C LEU A 30 -5.18 -9.57 6.96
N PHE A 31 -4.04 -8.91 6.85
CA PHE A 31 -3.63 -8.14 5.67
C PHE A 31 -2.53 -8.84 4.87
N GLY A 32 -2.32 -10.13 5.10
CA GLY A 32 -1.37 -10.95 4.35
C GLY A 32 -1.82 -11.19 2.91
N ILE A 33 -0.86 -11.53 2.05
CA ILE A 33 -1.11 -11.76 0.62
C ILE A 33 -2.15 -12.86 0.36
N HIS A 34 -2.22 -13.87 1.23
CA HIS A 34 -3.19 -14.97 1.13
C HIS A 34 -4.62 -14.45 1.29
N GLN A 35 -4.89 -13.65 2.32
CA GLN A 35 -6.20 -13.08 2.57
C GLN A 35 -6.58 -12.07 1.47
N LEU A 36 -5.64 -11.22 1.07
CA LEU A 36 -5.83 -10.27 -0.02
C LEU A 36 -6.27 -10.98 -1.32
N SER A 37 -5.57 -12.05 -1.66
CA SER A 37 -5.88 -12.85 -2.86
C SER A 37 -7.25 -13.51 -2.76
N MET A 38 -7.63 -14.04 -1.59
CA MET A 38 -8.93 -14.68 -1.37
C MET A 38 -10.09 -13.69 -1.47
N VAL A 39 -9.98 -12.53 -0.83
CA VAL A 39 -11.02 -11.48 -0.86
C VAL A 39 -11.20 -10.92 -2.27
N SER A 40 -10.12 -10.87 -3.04
CA SER A 40 -10.14 -10.43 -4.44
C SER A 40 -10.68 -11.52 -5.40
N SER A 41 -10.71 -12.78 -4.98
CA SER A 41 -11.03 -13.94 -5.85
C SER A 41 -12.52 -14.06 -6.19
N GLU A 42 -13.41 -13.31 -5.57
CA GLU A 42 -14.84 -13.29 -5.93
C GLU A 42 -15.05 -13.00 -7.42
N ASP A 43 -14.20 -12.14 -7.99
CA ASP A 43 -14.28 -11.73 -9.39
C ASP A 43 -13.13 -12.30 -10.26
N ARG A 44 -12.07 -12.85 -9.65
CA ARG A 44 -10.85 -13.28 -10.36
C ARG A 44 -10.17 -14.43 -9.63
N PRO A 45 -9.72 -15.49 -10.35
CA PRO A 45 -8.99 -16.60 -9.73
C PRO A 45 -7.72 -16.16 -9.01
N VAL A 46 -7.39 -16.83 -7.90
CA VAL A 46 -6.11 -16.66 -7.21
C VAL A 46 -4.95 -16.92 -8.18
N GLY A 47 -3.92 -16.08 -8.15
CA GLY A 47 -2.77 -16.16 -9.06
C GLY A 47 -2.93 -15.33 -10.33
N THR A 48 -4.08 -14.64 -10.54
CA THR A 48 -4.21 -13.65 -11.61
C THR A 48 -3.69 -12.28 -11.16
N TRP A 49 -3.39 -11.45 -12.14
CA TRP A 49 -2.98 -10.07 -11.87
C TRP A 49 -4.13 -9.24 -11.28
N PHE A 50 -3.87 -8.62 -10.15
CA PHE A 50 -4.75 -7.63 -9.53
C PHE A 50 -4.20 -6.23 -9.79
N GLY A 51 -4.91 -5.45 -10.58
CA GLY A 51 -4.55 -4.05 -10.79
C GLY A 51 -4.80 -3.18 -9.55
N PRO A 52 -4.27 -1.95 -9.50
CA PRO A 52 -4.34 -1.06 -8.34
C PRO A 52 -5.76 -0.85 -7.78
N ASN A 53 -6.77 -0.75 -8.64
CA ASN A 53 -8.16 -0.64 -8.20
C ASN A 53 -8.66 -1.91 -7.49
N ALA A 54 -8.34 -3.09 -8.02
CA ALA A 54 -8.76 -4.35 -7.40
C ALA A 54 -8.15 -4.53 -6.01
N VAL A 55 -6.87 -4.17 -5.86
CA VAL A 55 -6.18 -4.17 -4.56
C VAL A 55 -6.83 -3.19 -3.59
N ALA A 56 -7.15 -1.96 -4.02
CA ALA A 56 -7.82 -0.96 -3.19
C ALA A 56 -9.18 -1.45 -2.68
N GLN A 57 -9.99 -2.09 -3.54
CA GLN A 57 -11.28 -2.66 -3.16
C GLN A 57 -11.11 -3.83 -2.18
N ALA A 58 -10.11 -4.69 -2.38
CA ALA A 58 -9.81 -5.77 -1.46
C ALA A 58 -9.43 -5.25 -0.08
N ILE A 59 -8.54 -4.26 0.01
CA ILE A 59 -8.15 -3.63 1.28
C ILE A 59 -9.38 -3.01 1.97
N LYS A 60 -10.26 -2.33 1.22
CA LYS A 60 -11.52 -1.78 1.77
C LYS A 60 -12.40 -2.87 2.38
N LYS A 61 -12.50 -4.04 1.76
CA LYS A 61 -13.24 -5.19 2.32
C LYS A 61 -12.54 -5.76 3.56
N MET A 62 -11.22 -5.93 3.49
CA MET A 62 -10.44 -6.58 4.57
C MET A 62 -10.44 -5.78 5.87
N VAL A 63 -10.37 -4.45 5.80
CA VAL A 63 -10.39 -3.58 6.98
C VAL A 63 -11.67 -3.75 7.82
N GLN A 64 -12.77 -4.19 7.22
CA GLN A 64 -14.01 -4.47 7.95
C GLN A 64 -13.89 -5.64 8.93
N PHE A 65 -12.90 -6.51 8.73
CA PHE A 65 -12.60 -7.65 9.61
C PHE A 65 -11.57 -7.32 10.69
N ASP A 66 -11.01 -6.10 10.71
CA ASP A 66 -10.11 -5.67 11.78
C ASP A 66 -10.88 -5.48 13.08
N PRO A 67 -10.66 -6.36 14.11
CA PRO A 67 -11.39 -6.28 15.36
C PRO A 67 -11.13 -4.97 16.13
N GLN A 68 -9.97 -4.35 15.91
CA GLN A 68 -9.63 -3.06 16.53
C GLN A 68 -10.16 -1.88 15.71
N GLN A 69 -10.62 -2.10 14.50
CA GLN A 69 -11.19 -1.08 13.61
C GLN A 69 -10.29 0.18 13.51
N ARG A 70 -8.99 -0.03 13.29
CA ARG A 70 -7.97 1.02 13.36
C ARG A 70 -8.13 2.09 12.27
N LEU A 71 -8.68 1.71 11.12
CA LEU A 71 -8.76 2.56 9.94
C LEU A 71 -10.17 2.54 9.33
N ASN A 72 -10.53 3.66 8.70
CA ASN A 72 -11.53 3.69 7.64
C ASN A 72 -10.82 3.63 6.30
N VAL A 73 -11.33 2.84 5.37
CA VAL A 73 -10.81 2.79 4.00
C VAL A 73 -11.90 3.15 3.02
N GLN A 74 -11.62 4.09 2.15
CA GLN A 74 -12.50 4.49 1.06
C GLN A 74 -11.79 4.44 -0.29
N VAL A 75 -12.56 4.16 -1.34
CA VAL A 75 -12.07 4.13 -2.71
C VAL A 75 -12.92 5.09 -3.54
N ALA A 76 -12.29 6.14 -4.06
CA ALA A 76 -12.94 7.14 -4.90
C ALA A 76 -13.12 6.60 -6.32
N MET A 77 -14.22 5.90 -6.55
CA MET A 77 -14.54 5.40 -7.89
C MET A 77 -14.99 6.55 -8.81
N ASN A 78 -14.44 6.56 -10.03
CA ASN A 78 -14.75 7.61 -11.02
C ASN A 78 -14.48 9.03 -10.49
N ASN A 79 -13.47 9.19 -9.63
CA ASN A 79 -13.13 10.46 -8.97
C ASN A 79 -14.25 11.04 -8.09
N VAL A 80 -15.16 10.20 -7.60
CA VAL A 80 -16.27 10.60 -6.74
C VAL A 80 -16.05 10.06 -5.32
N LEU A 81 -16.18 10.94 -4.34
CA LEU A 81 -16.23 10.64 -2.92
C LEU A 81 -17.63 10.92 -2.40
N ILE A 82 -18.25 9.90 -1.80
CA ILE A 82 -19.57 10.03 -1.20
C ILE A 82 -19.39 10.38 0.28
N LEU A 83 -19.64 11.63 0.64
CA LEU A 83 -19.40 12.12 2.01
C LEU A 83 -20.27 11.41 3.06
N SER A 84 -21.44 10.92 2.70
CA SER A 84 -22.30 10.14 3.61
C SER A 84 -21.72 8.79 4.01
N ASP A 85 -20.74 8.28 3.27
CA ASP A 85 -20.06 7.01 3.59
C ASP A 85 -19.01 7.19 4.69
N PHE A 86 -18.77 8.42 5.13
CA PHE A 86 -17.84 8.73 6.20
C PHE A 86 -18.60 8.78 7.54
N PRO A 87 -18.15 8.02 8.55
CA PRO A 87 -18.73 8.12 9.88
C PRO A 87 -18.38 9.50 10.47
N LEU A 88 -19.38 10.37 10.61
CA LEU A 88 -19.21 11.67 11.26
C LEU A 88 -19.07 11.53 12.79
N VAL A 89 -19.44 10.38 13.32
CA VAL A 89 -19.35 10.04 14.74
C VAL A 89 -18.31 8.93 14.90
N ASN A 90 -17.42 9.04 15.87
CA ASN A 90 -16.25 8.15 16.07
C ASN A 90 -15.28 8.22 14.90
N TRP A 91 -14.71 9.40 14.68
CA TRP A 91 -13.68 9.61 13.67
C TRP A 91 -12.51 8.62 13.84
N ARG A 92 -12.06 8.07 12.74
CA ARG A 92 -10.90 7.19 12.65
C ARG A 92 -10.01 7.66 11.51
N PRO A 93 -8.71 7.38 11.56
CA PRO A 93 -7.85 7.66 10.42
C PRO A 93 -8.46 7.11 9.13
N LEU A 94 -8.48 7.93 8.10
CA LEU A 94 -9.02 7.59 6.78
C LEU A 94 -7.90 7.30 5.82
N LEU A 95 -7.87 6.11 5.26
CA LEU A 95 -7.04 5.75 4.12
C LEU A 95 -7.90 5.83 2.85
N LEU A 96 -7.58 6.77 1.98
CA LEU A 96 -8.28 7.03 0.73
C LEU A 96 -7.47 6.53 -0.45
N PHE A 97 -8.05 5.64 -1.23
CA PHE A 97 -7.53 5.24 -2.54
C PHE A 97 -8.26 5.99 -3.65
N VAL A 98 -7.51 6.54 -4.58
CA VAL A 98 -8.02 7.20 -5.79
C VAL A 98 -7.46 6.48 -7.01
N PRO A 99 -8.14 5.42 -7.51
CA PRO A 99 -7.74 4.75 -8.73
C PRO A 99 -7.96 5.66 -9.92
N VAL A 100 -6.91 5.84 -10.73
CA VAL A 100 -6.95 6.67 -11.93
C VAL A 100 -6.23 5.97 -13.08
N ARG A 101 -6.59 6.35 -14.31
CA ARG A 101 -5.87 5.93 -15.51
C ARG A 101 -5.33 7.16 -16.23
N LEU A 102 -4.02 7.29 -16.27
CA LEU A 102 -3.31 8.47 -16.75
C LEU A 102 -2.79 8.33 -18.19
N GLY A 103 -3.37 7.44 -18.96
CA GLY A 103 -2.98 7.21 -20.34
C GLY A 103 -3.58 5.93 -20.92
N ILE A 104 -3.15 5.54 -22.12
CA ILE A 104 -3.61 4.33 -22.81
C ILE A 104 -2.66 3.17 -22.54
N ASN A 105 -1.40 3.27 -22.97
CA ASN A 105 -0.39 2.24 -22.82
C ASN A 105 0.67 2.60 -21.77
N GLU A 106 0.88 3.89 -21.55
CA GLU A 106 1.86 4.47 -20.65
C GLU A 106 1.28 5.74 -20.00
N ILE A 107 1.91 6.26 -18.96
CA ILE A 107 1.50 7.52 -18.36
C ILE A 107 1.77 8.65 -19.35
N ASN A 108 0.70 9.36 -19.73
CA ASN A 108 0.83 10.48 -20.64
C ASN A 108 1.58 11.64 -19.98
N PRO A 109 2.60 12.23 -20.63
CA PRO A 109 3.40 13.34 -20.08
C PRO A 109 2.58 14.53 -19.57
N THR A 110 1.39 14.75 -20.11
CA THR A 110 0.46 15.79 -19.63
C THR A 110 0.13 15.66 -18.14
N TYR A 111 0.19 14.44 -17.59
CA TYR A 111 -0.10 14.17 -16.18
C TYR A 111 1.11 14.20 -15.25
N PHE A 112 2.35 14.31 -15.77
CA PHE A 112 3.56 14.25 -14.96
C PHE A 112 3.56 15.32 -13.85
N THR A 113 3.23 16.56 -14.19
CA THR A 113 3.17 17.64 -13.19
C THR A 113 2.11 17.36 -12.12
N SER A 114 0.92 16.93 -12.53
CA SER A 114 -0.15 16.63 -11.58
C SER A 114 0.22 15.47 -10.64
N LEU A 115 0.88 14.43 -11.16
CA LEU A 115 1.32 13.30 -10.37
C LEU A 115 2.39 13.71 -9.34
N LYS A 116 3.35 14.57 -9.74
CA LYS A 116 4.35 15.13 -8.83
C LYS A 116 3.69 15.93 -7.70
N THR A 117 2.73 16.79 -8.05
CA THR A 117 1.98 17.58 -7.06
C THR A 117 1.25 16.68 -6.04
N CYS A 118 0.76 15.49 -6.46
CA CYS A 118 0.16 14.57 -5.50
C CYS A 118 1.15 14.10 -4.44
N PHE A 119 2.43 13.89 -4.77
CA PHE A 119 3.45 13.51 -3.79
C PHE A 119 3.81 14.67 -2.83
N GLU A 120 3.56 15.91 -3.21
CA GLU A 120 3.81 17.10 -2.39
C GLU A 120 2.74 17.30 -1.30
N LEU A 121 1.58 16.65 -1.43
CA LEU A 121 0.54 16.70 -0.43
C LEU A 121 1.00 16.02 0.87
N GLU A 122 0.80 16.67 2.00
CA GLU A 122 1.12 16.11 3.32
C GLU A 122 0.40 14.78 3.58
N GLN A 123 -0.81 14.65 3.07
CA GLN A 123 -1.63 13.45 3.19
C GLN A 123 -1.20 12.31 2.29
N CYS A 124 -0.32 12.55 1.31
CA CYS A 124 0.10 11.50 0.39
C CYS A 124 0.94 10.44 1.12
N VAL A 125 0.50 9.20 1.09
CA VAL A 125 1.24 8.04 1.60
C VAL A 125 2.13 7.44 0.50
N GLY A 126 1.66 7.50 -0.74
CA GLY A 126 2.35 6.96 -1.90
C GLY A 126 1.37 6.63 -3.03
N VAL A 127 1.84 5.90 -4.01
CA VAL A 127 1.05 5.48 -5.17
C VAL A 127 1.29 4.01 -5.47
N ILE A 128 0.21 3.26 -5.61
CA ILE A 128 0.27 1.86 -6.07
C ILE A 128 0.22 1.88 -7.61
N GLY A 129 1.16 1.19 -8.23
CA GLY A 129 1.22 1.09 -9.68
C GLY A 129 2.14 -0.03 -10.11
N GLY A 130 2.86 0.17 -11.20
CA GLY A 130 3.85 -0.79 -11.66
C GLY A 130 3.97 -0.82 -13.17
N ARG A 131 4.32 -2.00 -13.62
CA ARG A 131 4.39 -2.44 -15.01
C ARG A 131 3.59 -3.72 -15.12
N PRO A 132 3.18 -4.15 -16.30
CA PRO A 132 2.49 -5.42 -16.45
C PRO A 132 3.23 -6.57 -15.74
N ASN A 133 2.55 -7.27 -14.84
CA ASN A 133 3.08 -8.35 -14.00
C ASN A 133 4.20 -7.95 -13.02
N HIS A 134 4.38 -6.67 -12.75
CA HIS A 134 5.41 -6.15 -11.85
C HIS A 134 4.87 -4.96 -11.06
N ALA A 135 4.25 -5.23 -9.92
CA ALA A 135 3.67 -4.22 -9.05
C ALA A 135 4.77 -3.47 -8.29
N LEU A 136 4.62 -2.17 -8.18
CA LEU A 136 5.56 -1.28 -7.48
C LEU A 136 4.79 -0.33 -6.58
N PHE A 137 5.44 0.12 -5.51
CA PHE A 137 4.93 1.17 -4.65
C PHE A 137 5.80 2.42 -4.80
N TYR A 138 5.20 3.50 -5.29
CA TYR A 138 5.90 4.77 -5.50
C TYR A 138 5.79 5.64 -4.27
N VAL A 139 6.93 6.13 -3.79
CA VAL A 139 7.06 6.93 -2.56
C VAL A 139 7.44 8.39 -2.82
N GLY A 140 7.78 8.75 -4.06
CA GLY A 140 8.17 10.09 -4.44
C GLY A 140 8.61 10.18 -5.88
N TYR A 141 9.25 11.28 -6.22
CA TYR A 141 9.76 11.52 -7.57
C TYR A 141 11.09 12.27 -7.57
N SER A 142 11.82 12.19 -8.68
CA SER A 142 13.01 12.99 -8.96
C SER A 142 13.03 13.30 -10.46
N CYS A 143 12.89 14.57 -10.84
CA CYS A 143 12.62 14.97 -12.22
C CYS A 143 11.36 14.28 -12.78
N ASP A 144 11.46 13.49 -13.83
CA ASP A 144 10.36 12.73 -14.41
C ASP A 144 10.40 11.23 -14.06
N ASP A 145 11.26 10.86 -13.11
CA ASP A 145 11.34 9.51 -12.58
C ASP A 145 10.52 9.37 -11.30
N LEU A 146 9.79 8.27 -11.14
CA LEU A 146 9.21 7.88 -9.86
C LEU A 146 10.22 7.07 -9.06
N ILE A 147 10.32 7.38 -7.77
CA ILE A 147 11.09 6.62 -6.78
C ILE A 147 10.18 5.54 -6.24
N CYS A 148 10.58 4.28 -6.39
CA CYS A 148 9.75 3.14 -6.02
C CYS A 148 10.46 2.14 -5.12
N LEU A 149 9.65 1.46 -4.32
CA LEU A 149 10.00 0.26 -3.59
C LEU A 149 9.49 -0.95 -4.38
N ASP A 150 10.35 -1.96 -4.50
CA ASP A 150 10.05 -3.19 -5.22
C ASP A 150 9.94 -4.36 -4.23
N PRO A 151 8.76 -4.99 -4.11
CA PRO A 151 8.57 -6.10 -3.18
C PRO A 151 8.99 -7.47 -3.74
N HIS A 152 9.53 -7.53 -4.97
CA HIS A 152 9.80 -8.81 -5.66
C HIS A 152 11.17 -9.43 -5.29
N VAL A 153 11.79 -8.98 -4.22
CA VAL A 153 13.00 -9.62 -3.70
C VAL A 153 12.61 -10.90 -2.97
N THR A 154 13.13 -12.04 -3.43
CA THR A 154 12.90 -13.32 -2.76
C THR A 154 13.66 -13.35 -1.43
N GLN A 155 12.95 -13.65 -0.34
CA GLN A 155 13.48 -13.74 1.00
C GLN A 155 12.84 -14.92 1.73
N ASP A 156 13.49 -15.41 2.79
CA ASP A 156 12.88 -16.39 3.67
C ASP A 156 11.72 -15.75 4.44
N SER A 157 10.65 -16.52 4.61
CA SER A 157 9.52 -16.10 5.44
C SER A 157 9.96 -16.04 6.90
N VAL A 158 9.69 -14.93 7.55
CA VAL A 158 10.03 -14.72 8.96
C VAL A 158 8.77 -14.60 9.82
N ASN A 159 8.80 -15.24 10.98
CA ASN A 159 7.75 -15.10 11.98
C ASN A 159 8.00 -13.82 12.79
N VAL A 160 7.17 -12.81 12.60
CA VAL A 160 7.24 -11.57 13.35
C VAL A 160 6.22 -11.55 14.46
N GLY A 161 6.59 -10.96 15.61
CA GLY A 161 5.68 -10.76 16.75
C GLY A 161 5.54 -11.94 17.69
N THR A 162 6.35 -13.01 17.58
CA THR A 162 6.43 -14.07 18.57
C THR A 162 7.65 -13.87 19.46
N LYS A 163 7.45 -13.60 20.73
CA LYS A 163 8.51 -13.33 21.75
C LYS A 163 9.50 -14.49 22.00
N SER A 164 9.60 -15.46 21.13
CA SER A 164 10.31 -16.72 21.37
C SER A 164 11.60 -16.93 20.60
N CYS A 165 12.05 -15.97 19.81
CA CYS A 165 13.31 -16.10 19.06
C CYS A 165 14.31 -15.02 19.50
N PRO A 166 15.52 -15.38 19.97
CA PRO A 166 16.54 -14.41 20.39
C PRO A 166 17.11 -13.57 19.24
N ASP A 167 16.85 -13.93 17.99
CA ASP A 167 17.30 -13.23 16.79
C ASP A 167 16.19 -12.30 16.19
N GLU A 168 15.16 -11.95 16.98
CA GLU A 168 14.01 -11.16 16.53
C GLU A 168 14.35 -9.73 16.09
N GLU A 169 15.44 -9.15 16.58
CA GLU A 169 15.89 -7.81 16.16
C GLU A 169 16.30 -7.75 14.69
N GLU A 170 16.67 -8.89 14.08
CA GLU A 170 16.98 -8.98 12.65
C GLU A 170 15.78 -9.46 11.79
N ALA A 171 14.85 -10.18 12.39
CA ALA A 171 13.75 -10.82 11.64
C ALA A 171 12.83 -9.78 10.96
N ASP A 172 12.54 -8.68 11.61
CA ASP A 172 11.68 -7.64 11.05
C ASP A 172 12.40 -6.76 10.02
N SER A 173 13.74 -6.83 9.94
CA SER A 173 14.54 -6.12 8.93
C SER A 173 14.10 -6.44 7.51
N THR A 174 13.59 -7.66 7.26
CA THR A 174 13.09 -8.09 5.94
C THR A 174 11.86 -7.33 5.46
N TYR A 175 11.13 -6.65 6.35
CA TYR A 175 10.01 -5.78 6.02
C TYR A 175 10.43 -4.34 5.66
N HIS A 176 11.71 -4.05 5.74
CA HIS A 176 12.29 -2.74 5.46
C HIS A 176 13.34 -2.84 4.37
N THR A 177 13.57 -1.76 3.67
CA THR A 177 14.61 -1.69 2.64
C THR A 177 15.21 -0.30 2.60
N GLU A 178 16.52 -0.24 2.44
CA GLU A 178 17.25 0.98 2.10
C GLU A 178 17.39 1.14 0.58
N LEU A 179 17.02 0.10 -0.19
CA LEU A 179 17.10 0.11 -1.64
C LEU A 179 15.85 0.74 -2.23
N PHE A 180 16.05 1.61 -3.19
CA PHE A 180 14.98 2.15 -4.01
C PHE A 180 15.39 2.14 -5.47
N TYR A 181 14.38 2.10 -6.34
CA TYR A 181 14.58 2.12 -7.79
C TYR A 181 13.98 3.39 -8.36
N ARG A 182 14.41 3.74 -9.57
CA ARG A 182 13.86 4.86 -10.33
C ARG A 182 13.39 4.36 -11.68
N TRP A 183 12.17 4.76 -12.02
CA TRP A 183 11.58 4.46 -13.31
C TRP A 183 11.00 5.72 -13.92
N HIS A 184 11.34 6.00 -15.16
CA HIS A 184 10.74 7.12 -15.88
C HIS A 184 9.24 6.90 -16.04
N MET A 185 8.45 7.98 -15.87
CA MET A 185 6.98 7.87 -15.80
C MET A 185 6.36 7.29 -17.06
N ASP A 186 6.96 7.51 -18.25
CA ASP A 186 6.49 6.97 -19.53
C ASP A 186 6.72 5.45 -19.69
N GLN A 187 7.46 4.81 -18.80
CA GLN A 187 7.71 3.36 -18.82
C GLN A 187 6.72 2.57 -17.93
N LEU A 188 5.80 3.27 -17.28
CA LEU A 188 4.92 2.72 -16.28
C LEU A 188 3.52 2.50 -16.83
N ASP A 189 2.81 1.49 -16.29
CA ASP A 189 1.39 1.29 -16.59
C ASP A 189 0.60 2.52 -16.16
N PRO A 190 -0.30 3.04 -17.02
CA PRO A 190 -1.08 4.23 -16.72
C PRO A 190 -2.15 4.02 -15.64
N SER A 191 -2.44 2.78 -15.28
CA SER A 191 -3.42 2.45 -14.21
C SER A 191 -2.70 2.47 -12.87
N ILE A 192 -3.01 3.45 -12.05
CA ILE A 192 -2.43 3.64 -10.72
C ILE A 192 -3.52 3.90 -9.68
N ALA A 193 -3.18 3.79 -8.40
CA ALA A 193 -4.02 4.28 -7.31
C ALA A 193 -3.20 5.20 -6.41
N LEU A 194 -3.60 6.45 -6.34
CA LEU A 194 -3.10 7.40 -5.35
C LEU A 194 -3.58 6.97 -3.97
N VAL A 195 -2.71 7.04 -2.98
CA VAL A 195 -3.02 6.66 -1.60
C VAL A 195 -2.78 7.87 -0.70
N SER A 196 -3.84 8.31 -0.04
CA SER A 196 -3.79 9.42 0.90
C SER A 196 -4.32 8.99 2.26
N MET A 197 -3.76 9.55 3.33
CA MET A 197 -4.17 9.27 4.71
C MET A 197 -4.44 10.58 5.43
N THR A 198 -5.57 10.64 6.12
CA THR A 198 -5.94 11.74 7.02
C THR A 198 -6.15 11.18 8.42
N ILE A 199 -5.52 11.79 9.40
CA ILE A 199 -5.59 11.43 10.83
C ILE A 199 -6.56 12.34 11.55
#